data_6d0c11f03354123fd78ced9ebc273339
#
_entry.id   6d0c11f03354123fd78ced9ebc273339
#
_cell.length_a   1.000
_cell.length_b   1.000
_cell.length_c   1.000
_cell.angle_alpha   90.00
_cell.angle_beta   90.00
_cell.angle_gamma   90.00
#
_symmetry.space_group_name_H-M   'P 1'
#
loop_
_entity.id
_entity.type
_entity.pdbx_description
1 polymer ?
#
loop_
_entity_poly.entity_id
_entity_poly.type
_entity_poly.pdbx_seq_one_letter_code
_entity_poly.pdbx_strand_id
1 'polypeptide(L)'
;MNPRIESLEKMLDGPRDSALLRFSLGNEYLKAGDPARASERFREATQRDPIYSAAWKALGKALAENGNPQGAREANEHGIAVASARNGGGGPRSFNSVE
;
A
#
# COMPACT_ATOMS: atom_id res chain seq x y z
N MET A 1 22.60 0.88 -8.89
CA MET A 1 21.58 0.79 -7.84
C MET A 1 21.26 2.17 -7.30
N ASN A 2 20.02 2.43 -7.03
CA ASN A 2 19.55 3.72 -6.51
C ASN A 2 20.00 3.88 -5.05
N PRO A 3 20.80 4.92 -4.72
CA PRO A 3 21.29 5.08 -3.34
C PRO A 3 20.17 5.25 -2.30
N ARG A 4 19.05 5.87 -2.71
CA ARG A 4 17.92 6.04 -1.81
C ARG A 4 17.30 4.68 -1.47
N ILE A 5 17.16 3.82 -2.45
CA ILE A 5 16.64 2.47 -2.23
C ILE A 5 17.57 1.71 -1.29
N GLU A 6 18.87 1.80 -1.53
CA GLU A 6 19.84 1.12 -0.65
C GLU A 6 19.74 1.59 0.79
N SER A 7 19.64 2.91 0.97
CA SER A 7 19.53 3.47 2.32
C SER A 7 18.28 2.98 3.05
N LEU A 8 17.16 2.96 2.33
CA LEU A 8 15.90 2.52 2.93
C LEU A 8 15.90 1.02 3.21
N GLU A 9 16.49 0.22 2.31
CA GLU A 9 16.57 -1.22 2.52
C GLU A 9 17.34 -1.57 3.79
N LYS A 10 18.37 -0.78 4.11
CA LYS A 10 19.17 -1.02 5.30
C LYS A 10 18.39 -0.80 6.59
N MET A 11 17.27 -0.09 6.53
CA MET A 11 16.43 0.15 7.70
C MET A 11 15.44 -0.98 7.95
N LEU A 12 15.26 -1.87 6.99
CA LEU A 12 14.32 -2.99 7.15
C LEU A 12 14.77 -3.90 8.29
N ASP A 13 13.78 -4.36 9.05
CA ASP A 13 13.97 -5.25 10.19
C ASP A 13 14.80 -4.62 11.32
N GLY A 14 15.00 -3.30 11.26
CA GLY A 14 15.65 -2.55 12.29
C GLY A 14 14.67 -1.76 13.12
N PRO A 15 15.18 -0.92 14.04
CA PRO A 15 14.30 -0.14 14.93
C PRO A 15 13.44 0.89 14.20
N ARG A 16 13.78 1.24 12.97
CA ARG A 16 13.01 2.21 12.20
C ARG A 16 12.07 1.57 11.19
N ASP A 17 12.00 0.25 11.18
CA ASP A 17 11.11 -0.44 10.25
C ASP A 17 9.65 -0.15 10.62
N SER A 18 8.83 0.09 9.60
CA SER A 18 7.44 0.47 9.77
C SER A 18 6.69 0.28 8.46
N ALA A 19 5.36 0.36 8.54
CA ALA A 19 4.54 0.36 7.32
C ALA A 19 4.92 1.53 6.42
N LEU A 20 5.18 2.71 7.01
CA LEU A 20 5.56 3.89 6.24
C LEU A 20 6.88 3.67 5.51
N LEU A 21 7.87 3.06 6.16
CA LEU A 21 9.14 2.78 5.53
C LEU A 21 8.96 1.86 4.31
N ARG A 22 8.17 0.81 4.48
CA ARG A 22 7.93 -0.14 3.39
C ARG A 22 7.12 0.50 2.26
N PHE A 23 6.17 1.37 2.62
CA PHE A 23 5.43 2.16 1.62
C PHE A 23 6.39 3.07 0.83
N SER A 24 7.30 3.75 1.52
CA SER A 24 8.27 4.63 0.88
C SER A 24 9.19 3.86 -0.06
N LEU A 25 9.63 2.66 0.37
CA LEU A 25 10.43 1.79 -0.48
C LEU A 25 9.67 1.38 -1.74
N GLY A 26 8.40 1.02 -1.59
CA GLY A 26 7.58 0.67 -2.74
C GLY A 26 7.52 1.80 -3.75
N ASN A 27 7.34 3.04 -3.27
CA ASN A 27 7.31 4.20 -4.15
C ASN A 27 8.63 4.40 -4.89
N GLU A 28 9.75 4.18 -4.22
CA GLU A 28 11.05 4.32 -4.87
C GLU A 28 11.27 3.26 -5.93
N TYR A 29 10.82 2.03 -5.65
CA TYR A 29 10.92 0.97 -6.66
C TYR A 29 10.05 1.27 -7.88
N LEU A 30 8.84 1.82 -7.67
CA LEU A 30 7.98 2.22 -8.80
C LEU A 30 8.68 3.28 -9.66
N LYS A 31 9.28 4.28 -9.02
CA LYS A 31 10.02 5.32 -9.74
C LYS A 31 11.19 4.73 -10.52
N ALA A 32 11.79 3.69 -9.98
CA ALA A 32 12.92 3.03 -10.63
C ALA A 32 12.49 2.07 -11.74
N GLY A 33 11.20 1.92 -11.96
CA GLY A 33 10.69 1.03 -13.00
C GLY A 33 10.67 -0.43 -12.61
N ASP A 34 10.56 -0.71 -11.32
CA ASP A 34 10.55 -2.09 -10.79
C ASP A 34 9.24 -2.35 -10.04
N PRO A 35 8.12 -2.53 -10.77
CA PRO A 35 6.83 -2.75 -10.11
C PRO A 35 6.76 -4.06 -9.35
N ALA A 36 7.57 -5.06 -9.71
CA ALA A 36 7.57 -6.33 -9.01
C ALA A 36 8.02 -6.16 -7.57
N ARG A 37 9.17 -5.49 -7.37
CA ARG A 37 9.66 -5.23 -6.02
C ARG A 37 8.79 -4.21 -5.29
N ALA A 38 8.27 -3.23 -6.03
CA ALA A 38 7.36 -2.25 -5.46
C ALA A 38 6.15 -2.94 -4.85
N SER A 39 5.55 -3.88 -5.56
CA SER A 39 4.37 -4.57 -5.06
C SER A 39 4.68 -5.37 -3.80
N GLU A 40 5.87 -5.96 -3.71
CA GLU A 40 6.28 -6.67 -2.49
C GLU A 40 6.33 -5.74 -1.29
N ARG A 41 6.95 -4.58 -1.46
CA ARG A 41 7.08 -3.62 -0.37
C ARG A 41 5.73 -3.05 0.04
N PHE A 42 4.89 -2.74 -0.94
CA PHE A 42 3.54 -2.26 -0.63
C PHE A 42 2.71 -3.32 0.08
N ARG A 43 2.83 -4.58 -0.33
CA ARG A 43 2.10 -5.66 0.33
C ARG A 43 2.52 -5.78 1.80
N GLU A 44 3.83 -5.67 2.04
CA GLU A 44 4.33 -5.71 3.42
C GLU A 44 3.79 -4.54 4.23
N ALA A 45 3.67 -3.36 3.61
CA ALA A 45 3.10 -2.20 4.28
C ALA A 45 1.66 -2.46 4.70
N THR A 46 0.86 -3.09 3.82
CA THR A 46 -0.54 -3.39 4.16
C THR A 46 -0.64 -4.49 5.21
N GLN A 47 0.34 -5.37 5.30
CA GLN A 47 0.36 -6.41 6.33
C GLN A 47 0.67 -5.82 7.70
N ARG A 48 1.57 -4.83 7.74
CA ARG A 48 1.92 -4.16 8.99
C ARG A 48 0.84 -3.20 9.45
N ASP A 49 0.12 -2.59 8.50
CA ASP A 49 -0.94 -1.65 8.81
C ASP A 49 -2.09 -1.86 7.84
N PRO A 50 -3.01 -2.78 8.17
CA PRO A 50 -4.11 -3.12 7.24
C PRO A 50 -5.07 -1.98 6.93
N ILE A 51 -5.04 -0.89 7.69
CA ILE A 51 -5.91 0.25 7.42
C ILE A 51 -5.18 1.39 6.70
N TYR A 52 -4.00 1.10 6.18
CA TYR A 52 -3.21 2.08 5.43
C TYR A 52 -3.72 2.13 3.99
N SER A 53 -4.76 2.93 3.75
CA SER A 53 -5.44 2.93 2.45
C SER A 53 -4.51 3.33 1.30
N ALA A 54 -3.60 4.28 1.53
CA ALA A 54 -2.66 4.70 0.49
C ALA A 54 -1.77 3.55 0.04
N ALA A 55 -1.38 2.67 0.98
CA ALA A 55 -0.56 1.51 0.64
C ALA A 55 -1.34 0.50 -0.19
N TRP A 56 -2.63 0.30 0.12
CA TRP A 56 -3.47 -0.58 -0.69
C TRP A 56 -3.61 -0.06 -2.12
N LYS A 57 -3.81 1.25 -2.28
CA LYS A 57 -3.94 1.85 -3.61
C LYS A 57 -2.63 1.77 -4.38
N ALA A 58 -1.51 2.01 -3.70
CA ALA A 58 -0.20 1.90 -4.32
C ALA A 58 0.10 0.46 -4.73
N LEU A 59 -0.31 -0.50 -3.90
CA LEU A 59 -0.17 -1.92 -4.23
C LEU A 59 -0.94 -2.24 -5.50
N GLY A 60 -2.17 -1.72 -5.62
CA GLY A 60 -2.96 -1.93 -6.82
C GLY A 60 -2.26 -1.39 -8.07
N LYS A 61 -1.69 -0.19 -7.97
CA LYS A 61 -0.98 0.40 -9.09
C LYS A 61 0.23 -0.45 -9.48
N ALA A 62 1.01 -0.88 -8.49
CA ALA A 62 2.20 -1.68 -8.76
C ALA A 62 1.83 -3.02 -9.39
N LEU A 63 0.76 -3.65 -8.90
CA LEU A 63 0.31 -4.93 -9.46
C LEU A 63 -0.16 -4.77 -10.89
N ALA A 64 -0.87 -3.68 -11.20
CA ALA A 64 -1.30 -3.41 -12.57
C ALA A 64 -0.09 -3.25 -13.50
N GLU A 65 0.92 -2.50 -13.06
CA GLU A 65 2.12 -2.30 -13.86
C GLU A 65 2.93 -3.57 -13.99
N ASN A 66 2.78 -4.49 -13.03
CA ASN A 66 3.47 -5.77 -13.05
C ASN A 66 2.69 -6.86 -13.78
N GLY A 67 1.63 -6.47 -14.49
CA GLY A 67 0.87 -7.42 -15.30
C GLY A 67 -0.10 -8.29 -14.53
N ASN A 68 -0.56 -7.84 -13.37
CA ASN A 68 -1.51 -8.59 -12.55
C ASN A 68 -2.77 -7.75 -12.31
N PRO A 69 -3.65 -7.64 -13.34
CA PRO A 69 -4.84 -6.79 -13.22
C PRO A 69 -5.85 -7.28 -12.18
N GLN A 70 -5.94 -8.58 -11.97
CA GLN A 70 -6.87 -9.13 -10.98
C GLN A 70 -6.42 -8.75 -9.57
N GLY A 71 -5.14 -8.93 -9.26
CA GLY A 71 -4.60 -8.52 -7.98
C GLY A 71 -4.73 -7.03 -7.76
N ALA A 72 -4.53 -6.24 -8.84
CA ALA A 72 -4.68 -4.79 -8.78
C ALA A 72 -6.10 -4.40 -8.39
N ARG A 73 -7.08 -5.06 -8.99
CA ARG A 73 -8.49 -4.78 -8.69
C ARG A 73 -8.80 -5.09 -7.23
N GLU A 74 -8.33 -6.23 -6.74
CA GLU A 74 -8.57 -6.64 -5.37
C GLU A 74 -7.95 -5.65 -4.38
N ALA A 75 -6.72 -5.23 -4.64
CA ALA A 75 -6.04 -4.26 -3.78
C ALA A 75 -6.75 -2.92 -3.79
N ASN A 76 -7.20 -2.46 -4.96
CA ASN A 76 -7.93 -1.20 -5.08
C ASN A 76 -9.24 -1.25 -4.32
N GLU A 77 -9.98 -2.35 -4.45
CA GLU A 77 -11.25 -2.52 -3.73
C GLU A 77 -11.02 -2.50 -2.23
N HIS A 78 -9.97 -3.16 -1.78
CA HIS A 78 -9.62 -3.19 -0.38
C HIS A 78 -9.28 -1.79 0.14
N GLY A 79 -8.51 -1.03 -0.65
CA GLY A 79 -8.16 0.34 -0.30
C GLY A 79 -9.37 1.24 -0.19
N ILE A 80 -10.34 1.08 -1.11
CA ILE A 80 -11.57 1.85 -1.06
C ILE A 80 -12.37 1.51 0.19
N ALA A 81 -12.48 0.22 0.51
CA ALA A 81 -13.21 -0.22 1.69
C ALA A 81 -12.59 0.33 2.97
N VAL A 82 -11.25 0.31 3.06
CA VAL A 82 -10.55 0.84 4.23
C VAL A 82 -10.76 2.35 4.35
N ALA A 83 -10.63 3.07 3.23
CA ALA A 83 -10.81 4.52 3.23
C ALA A 83 -12.24 4.89 3.64
N SER A 84 -13.22 4.16 3.13
CA SER A 84 -14.63 4.39 3.48
C SER A 84 -14.89 4.15 4.96
N ALA A 85 -14.33 3.08 5.50
CA ALA A 85 -14.49 2.75 6.92
C ALA A 85 -13.89 3.82 7.82
N ARG A 86 -12.74 4.36 7.42
CA ARG A 86 -12.06 5.39 8.22
C ARG A 86 -12.78 6.72 8.18
N ASN A 87 -13.34 7.06 7.03
CA ASN A 87 -14.01 8.36 6.84
C ASN A 87 -15.48 8.31 7.26
N GLY A 88 -16.02 7.15 7.20
CA GLY A 88 -17.41 7.03 7.46
C GLY A 88 -17.69 6.78 8.91
N GLY A 89 -17.01 6.74 8.81
CA GLY A 89 -17.73 6.56 9.51
C GLY A 89 -18.96 6.45 8.94
N GLY A 90 -18.86 6.41 8.54
CA GLY A 90 -19.47 6.32 8.34
C GLY A 90 -20.10 6.42 7.71
N GLY A 91 -20.14 6.45 7.74
CA GLY A 91 -20.77 6.60 7.53
C GLY A 91 -21.60 6.48 6.94
N PRO A 92 -22.03 6.69 6.70
CA PRO A 92 -22.96 6.53 6.45
C PRO A 92 -23.56 5.72 6.03
N ARG A 93 -23.28 5.54 6.19
CA ARG A 93 -23.77 4.78 6.26
C ARG A 93 -24.35 4.12 6.58
N SER A 94 -24.28 4.54 7.06
CA SER A 94 -24.74 4.21 7.68
C SER A 94 -25.31 3.75 8.01
N PHE A 95 -25.22 4.04 8.13
CA PHE A 95 -25.71 3.90 8.69
C PHE A 95 -26.43 3.70 8.65
N ASN A 96 -26.33 3.83 8.53
CA ASN A 96 -26.95 3.90 8.83
C ASN A 96 -27.60 3.83 8.89
N SER A 97 -27.61 3.98 8.75
CA SER A 97 -28.19 4.17 9.10
C SER A 97 -28.88 3.98 9.35
N VAL A 98 -29.00 4.21 9.27
CA VAL A 98 -29.58 4.32 9.75
C VAL A 98 -30.15 4.13 9.97
N GLU A 99 -30.15 4.49 9.79
CA GLU A 99 -30.47 4.57 10.30
C GLU A 99 -30.80 4.25 10.64
#